data_5ad530cb2cecbe345f5b8a99f2d39c31
#
_entry.id   5ad530cb2cecbe345f5b8a99f2d39c31
#
_cell.length_a   1.000
_cell.length_b   1.000
_cell.length_c   1.000
_cell.angle_alpha   90.00
_cell.angle_beta   90.00
_cell.angle_gamma   90.00
#
_symmetry.space_group_name_H-M   'P 1'
#
loop_
_entity.id
_entity.type
_entity.pdbx_description
1 polymer ?
#
loop_
_entity_poly.entity_id
_entity_poly.type
_entity_poly.pdbx_seq_one_letter_code
_entity_poly.pdbx_strand_id
1 'polypeptide(L)'
;ASAVLYNKFDKFAGKLKKINFYFDTRCILRLIGAEGKEKKEAYIEFFKTLSEEKGNLFLFQHTYEEMMGILEEALRWVENPRYDSSLASPVLRYFVENNYKSSDVERFIINVDRVLEENKIIKVDAPDPNKYKYYQIDEDNLHAVIVEAYKEQNPSFEELEKRLAIQRDVKSIASIYRLRKGRKPKTIKEADSIFVTTNSGLSYANRRFESSEIGEDHNIPACLTDIFIGTLVWLQSPAKVLSLNE
;
A
#
# COMPACT_ATOMS: atom_id res chain seq x y z
N ALA A 1 -20.42 -21.32 -4.20
CA ALA A 1 -19.50 -20.28 -3.68
C ALA A 1 -18.07 -20.81 -3.45
N SER A 2 -17.87 -22.02 -2.87
CA SER A 2 -16.54 -22.58 -2.57
C SER A 2 -15.67 -22.89 -3.79
N ALA A 3 -16.22 -23.43 -4.87
CA ALA A 3 -15.46 -23.79 -6.08
C ALA A 3 -14.87 -22.57 -6.83
N VAL A 4 -15.58 -21.45 -6.82
CA VAL A 4 -15.12 -20.18 -7.43
C VAL A 4 -13.98 -19.56 -6.60
N LEU A 5 -14.03 -19.71 -5.30
CA LEU A 5 -12.93 -19.33 -4.40
C LEU A 5 -11.70 -20.22 -4.61
N TYR A 6 -11.87 -21.53 -4.72
CA TYR A 6 -10.76 -22.49 -4.91
C TYR A 6 -9.98 -22.22 -6.21
N ASN A 7 -10.66 -22.02 -7.34
CA ASN A 7 -10.02 -21.68 -8.62
C ASN A 7 -9.32 -20.30 -8.62
N LYS A 8 -9.73 -19.38 -7.74
CA LYS A 8 -9.01 -18.11 -7.56
C LYS A 8 -7.77 -18.27 -6.67
N PHE A 9 -7.79 -19.19 -5.71
CA PHE A 9 -6.65 -19.44 -4.81
C PHE A 9 -5.48 -20.16 -5.50
N ASP A 10 -5.73 -21.05 -6.45
CA ASP A 10 -4.65 -21.74 -7.20
C ASP A 10 -3.72 -20.76 -7.94
N LYS A 11 -4.25 -19.61 -8.39
CA LYS A 11 -3.42 -18.56 -9.02
C LYS A 11 -2.48 -17.86 -8.04
N PHE A 12 -2.84 -17.87 -6.76
CA PHE A 12 -2.06 -17.29 -5.69
C PHE A 12 -1.28 -18.35 -4.90
N ALA A 13 -1.47 -19.63 -5.21
CA ALA A 13 -0.67 -20.71 -4.64
C ALA A 13 0.77 -20.63 -5.18
N GLY A 14 1.71 -20.33 -4.31
CA GLY A 14 3.13 -20.25 -4.67
C GLY A 14 3.93 -19.47 -3.63
N LYS A 15 5.19 -19.83 -3.46
CA LYS A 15 6.07 -19.11 -2.54
C LYS A 15 6.22 -17.66 -2.99
N LEU A 16 6.10 -16.70 -2.06
CA LEU A 16 6.29 -15.27 -2.28
C LEU A 16 7.77 -14.90 -2.55
N LYS A 17 8.63 -15.91 -2.63
CA LYS A 17 10.06 -15.77 -2.86
C LYS A 17 10.35 -14.96 -4.13
N LYS A 18 11.13 -13.88 -3.96
CA LYS A 18 11.55 -12.95 -5.01
C LYS A 18 10.46 -12.00 -5.52
N ILE A 19 9.28 -11.95 -4.89
CA ILE A 19 8.32 -10.90 -5.20
C ILE A 19 8.76 -9.60 -4.54
N ASN A 20 8.71 -8.52 -5.29
CA ASN A 20 9.01 -7.19 -4.82
C ASN A 20 7.70 -6.52 -4.39
N PHE A 21 7.52 -6.30 -3.10
CA PHE A 21 6.37 -5.61 -2.53
C PHE A 21 6.70 -4.15 -2.32
N TYR A 22 5.93 -3.26 -2.93
CA TYR A 22 6.03 -1.82 -2.80
C TYR A 22 4.87 -1.33 -1.94
N PHE A 23 5.16 -0.70 -0.83
CA PHE A 23 4.13 -0.35 0.16
C PHE A 23 3.66 1.08 0.02
N ASP A 24 2.35 1.24 0.21
CA ASP A 24 1.68 2.52 0.31
C ASP A 24 2.02 3.23 1.64
N THR A 25 1.92 4.55 1.64
CA THR A 25 2.14 5.46 2.77
C THR A 25 1.50 4.97 4.05
N ARG A 26 0.23 4.56 3.99
CA ARG A 26 -0.51 4.15 5.17
C ARG A 26 -0.02 2.82 5.77
N CYS A 27 0.51 1.92 4.95
CA CYS A 27 1.14 0.69 5.44
C CYS A 27 2.33 1.02 6.37
N ILE A 28 3.14 2.00 5.97
CA ILE A 28 4.30 2.42 6.76
C ILE A 28 3.89 3.23 8.00
N LEU A 29 2.91 4.12 7.88
CA LEU A 29 2.36 4.86 9.04
C LEU A 29 1.84 3.91 10.12
N ARG A 30 1.22 2.80 9.75
CA ARG A 30 0.80 1.75 10.69
C ARG A 30 1.99 1.02 11.29
N LEU A 31 2.97 0.65 10.48
CA LEU A 31 4.18 -0.02 10.94
C LEU A 31 4.95 0.79 11.99
N ILE A 32 5.12 2.09 11.77
CA ILE A 32 5.78 2.99 12.74
C ILE A 32 4.91 3.25 13.99
N GLY A 33 3.62 2.94 13.94
CA GLY A 33 2.66 3.12 15.04
C GLY A 33 1.94 4.46 15.06
N ALA A 34 2.00 5.24 13.98
CA ALA A 34 1.33 6.54 13.87
C ALA A 34 -0.21 6.45 13.79
N GLU A 35 -0.77 5.27 13.70
CA GLU A 35 -2.22 4.99 13.77
C GLU A 35 -2.60 4.06 14.94
N GLY A 36 -1.72 3.89 15.94
CA GLY A 36 -1.99 3.14 17.18
C GLY A 36 -1.20 1.84 17.32
N LYS A 37 -1.13 1.41 18.60
CA LYS A 37 -0.30 0.26 18.99
C LYS A 37 -0.77 -1.05 18.37
N GLU A 38 -2.08 -1.33 18.37
CA GLU A 38 -2.64 -2.56 17.82
C GLU A 38 -2.32 -2.73 16.32
N LYS A 39 -2.48 -1.64 15.55
CA LYS A 39 -2.12 -1.64 14.13
C LYS A 39 -0.62 -1.82 13.95
N LYS A 40 0.20 -1.20 14.80
CA LYS A 40 1.65 -1.38 14.76
C LYS A 40 2.04 -2.84 14.93
N GLU A 41 1.53 -3.51 15.95
CA GLU A 41 1.84 -4.91 16.24
C GLU A 41 1.44 -5.82 15.07
N ALA A 42 0.23 -5.62 14.52
CA ALA A 42 -0.25 -6.36 13.35
C ALA A 42 0.66 -6.15 12.12
N TYR A 43 1.12 -4.91 11.90
CA TYR A 43 1.98 -4.60 10.75
C TYR A 43 3.42 -5.07 10.93
N ILE A 44 3.97 -5.06 12.16
CA ILE A 44 5.26 -5.70 12.45
C ILE A 44 5.20 -7.19 12.07
N GLU A 45 4.15 -7.90 12.50
CA GLU A 45 3.99 -9.32 12.16
C GLU A 45 3.79 -9.54 10.65
N PHE A 46 3.02 -8.69 9.99
CA PHE A 46 2.81 -8.73 8.54
C PHE A 46 4.13 -8.58 7.76
N PHE A 47 4.92 -7.55 8.07
CA PHE A 47 6.21 -7.31 7.40
C PHE A 47 7.22 -8.42 7.71
N LYS A 48 7.27 -8.87 8.97
CA LYS A 48 8.09 -10.01 9.38
C LYS A 48 7.76 -11.25 8.58
N THR A 49 6.48 -11.58 8.46
CA THR A 49 6.02 -12.78 7.72
C THR A 49 6.36 -12.69 6.24
N LEU A 50 6.20 -11.53 5.60
CA LEU A 50 6.63 -11.32 4.21
C LEU A 50 8.14 -11.53 4.04
N SER A 51 8.95 -11.08 4.99
CA SER A 51 10.41 -11.27 4.98
C SER A 51 10.80 -12.74 5.17
N GLU A 52 10.12 -13.46 6.06
CA GLU A 52 10.31 -14.90 6.29
C GLU A 52 10.00 -15.71 5.02
N GLU A 53 8.97 -15.32 4.27
CA GLU A 53 8.61 -15.89 2.97
C GLU A 53 9.55 -15.43 1.83
N LYS A 54 10.61 -14.67 2.16
CA LYS A 54 11.62 -14.17 1.22
C LYS A 54 11.09 -13.23 0.14
N GLY A 55 10.05 -12.47 0.45
CA GLY A 55 9.63 -11.30 -0.31
C GLY A 55 10.63 -10.15 -0.10
N ASN A 56 10.84 -9.34 -1.11
CA ASN A 56 11.62 -8.11 -1.01
C ASN A 56 10.67 -6.95 -0.69
N LEU A 57 11.06 -6.09 0.24
CA LEU A 57 10.19 -5.01 0.75
C LEU A 57 10.74 -3.66 0.32
N PHE A 58 9.91 -2.88 -0.37
CA PHE A 58 10.30 -1.61 -0.95
C PHE A 58 9.32 -0.49 -0.60
N LEU A 59 9.84 0.72 -0.57
CA LEU A 59 9.10 1.95 -0.45
C LEU A 59 9.55 2.92 -1.55
N PHE A 60 8.63 3.42 -2.36
CA PHE A 60 8.99 4.45 -3.32
C PHE A 60 9.36 5.76 -2.62
N GLN A 61 10.33 6.49 -3.17
CA GLN A 61 10.77 7.76 -2.62
C GLN A 61 9.62 8.78 -2.46
N HIS A 62 8.72 8.87 -3.46
CA HIS A 62 7.56 9.76 -3.36
C HIS A 62 6.55 9.35 -2.28
N THR A 63 6.45 8.05 -1.95
CA THR A 63 5.64 7.54 -0.85
C THR A 63 6.28 7.86 0.51
N TYR A 64 7.62 7.77 0.59
CA TYR A 64 8.36 8.21 1.77
C TYR A 64 8.17 9.71 2.03
N GLU A 65 8.29 10.54 1.00
CA GLU A 65 8.09 11.99 1.09
C GLU A 65 6.65 12.34 1.53
N GLU A 66 5.66 11.62 1.02
CA GLU A 66 4.26 11.78 1.46
C GLU A 66 4.09 11.46 2.95
N MET A 67 4.64 10.34 3.39
CA MET A 67 4.60 9.92 4.79
C MET A 67 5.25 10.98 5.70
N MET A 68 6.43 11.47 5.31
CA MET A 68 7.13 12.52 6.06
C MET A 68 6.30 13.81 6.11
N GLY A 69 5.69 14.22 5.00
CA GLY A 69 4.79 15.37 4.95
C GLY A 69 3.58 15.24 5.89
N ILE A 70 2.99 14.04 6.00
CA ILE A 70 1.89 13.76 6.94
C ILE A 70 2.36 13.90 8.40
N LEU A 71 3.54 13.39 8.73
CA LEU A 71 4.11 13.51 10.08
C LEU A 71 4.49 14.94 10.43
N GLU A 72 5.09 15.67 9.49
CA GLU A 72 5.42 17.09 9.65
C GLU A 72 4.16 17.98 9.80
N GLU A 73 3.11 17.67 9.07
CA GLU A 73 1.81 18.31 9.25
C GLU A 73 1.27 18.02 10.66
N ALA A 74 1.30 16.76 11.08
CA ALA A 74 0.87 16.39 12.43
C ALA A 74 1.69 17.10 13.51
N LEU A 75 3.02 17.26 13.33
CA LEU A 75 3.87 18.02 14.23
C LEU A 75 3.43 19.50 14.38
N ARG A 76 3.04 20.14 13.27
CA ARG A 76 2.57 21.54 13.30
C ARG A 76 1.22 21.73 13.99
N TRP A 77 0.37 20.70 13.98
CA TRP A 77 -1.02 20.81 14.43
C TRP A 77 -1.32 20.12 15.77
N VAL A 78 -0.49 19.20 16.25
CA VAL A 78 -0.78 18.35 17.42
C VAL A 78 -1.06 19.14 18.70
N GLU A 79 -0.43 20.29 18.90
CA GLU A 79 -0.65 21.20 20.04
C GLU A 79 -1.26 22.55 19.62
N ASN A 80 -1.75 22.65 18.37
CA ASN A 80 -2.30 23.91 17.88
C ASN A 80 -3.72 24.12 18.43
N PRO A 81 -4.00 25.26 19.11
CA PRO A 81 -5.34 25.54 19.66
C PRO A 81 -6.41 25.73 18.58
N ARG A 82 -6.03 25.88 17.31
CA ARG A 82 -6.95 25.96 16.16
C ARG A 82 -7.18 24.61 15.49
N TYR A 83 -6.80 23.52 16.16
CA TYR A 83 -7.05 22.17 15.64
C TYR A 83 -8.53 21.94 15.35
N ASP A 84 -8.83 21.44 14.15
CA ASP A 84 -10.16 21.03 13.72
C ASP A 84 -10.14 19.53 13.37
N SER A 85 -10.86 18.73 14.14
CA SER A 85 -10.93 17.29 13.95
C SER A 85 -11.56 16.87 12.63
N SER A 86 -12.43 17.71 12.03
CA SER A 86 -13.09 17.42 10.76
C SER A 86 -12.12 17.45 9.57
N LEU A 87 -11.09 18.28 9.67
CA LEU A 87 -10.06 18.48 8.65
C LEU A 87 -8.80 17.64 8.90
N ALA A 88 -8.66 17.06 10.10
CA ALA A 88 -7.48 16.37 10.53
C ALA A 88 -7.28 15.02 9.80
N SER A 89 -6.04 14.73 9.40
CA SER A 89 -5.66 13.40 8.94
C SER A 89 -5.87 12.34 10.03
N PRO A 90 -6.05 11.06 9.69
CA PRO A 90 -6.17 10.00 10.70
C PRO A 90 -4.99 9.96 11.68
N VAL A 91 -3.78 10.27 11.23
CA VAL A 91 -2.56 10.34 12.06
C VAL A 91 -2.64 11.48 13.05
N LEU A 92 -2.94 12.70 12.57
CA LEU A 92 -3.08 13.88 13.46
C LEU A 92 -4.19 13.66 14.48
N ARG A 93 -5.35 13.15 14.04
CA ARG A 93 -6.45 12.82 14.95
C ARG A 93 -6.02 11.84 16.04
N TYR A 94 -5.35 10.77 15.66
CA TYR A 94 -4.83 9.79 16.62
C TYR A 94 -3.88 10.44 17.64
N PHE A 95 -2.96 11.29 17.20
CA PHE A 95 -2.03 11.95 18.11
C PHE A 95 -2.75 12.90 19.08
N VAL A 96 -3.70 13.71 18.62
CA VAL A 96 -4.45 14.62 19.48
C VAL A 96 -5.33 13.85 20.49
N GLU A 97 -6.08 12.85 20.04
CA GLU A 97 -6.94 12.03 20.90
C GLU A 97 -6.16 11.25 21.97
N ASN A 98 -4.91 10.95 21.73
CA ASN A 98 -4.03 10.24 22.68
C ASN A 98 -3.07 11.19 23.42
N ASN A 99 -3.31 12.51 23.38
CA ASN A 99 -2.55 13.53 24.10
C ASN A 99 -1.04 13.56 23.77
N TYR A 100 -0.67 13.20 22.56
CA TYR A 100 0.71 13.32 22.09
C TYR A 100 1.14 14.79 22.08
N LYS A 101 2.41 15.02 22.38
CA LYS A 101 3.06 16.33 22.32
C LYS A 101 3.91 16.44 21.06
N SER A 102 4.29 17.64 20.68
CA SER A 102 5.21 17.87 19.56
C SER A 102 6.47 17.02 19.66
N SER A 103 7.04 16.89 20.88
CA SER A 103 8.22 16.04 21.13
C SER A 103 7.98 14.54 20.87
N ASP A 104 6.75 14.06 21.03
CA ASP A 104 6.40 12.66 20.73
C ASP A 104 6.32 12.46 19.24
N VAL A 105 5.73 13.42 18.50
CA VAL A 105 5.68 13.38 17.03
C VAL A 105 7.07 13.48 16.42
N GLU A 106 7.95 14.35 16.95
CA GLU A 106 9.35 14.43 16.55
C GLU A 106 10.07 13.07 16.68
N ARG A 107 9.78 12.31 17.75
CA ARG A 107 10.33 10.94 17.89
C ARG A 107 9.85 9.99 16.78
N PHE A 108 8.62 10.10 16.31
CA PHE A 108 8.17 9.33 15.15
C PHE A 108 9.02 9.68 13.93
N ILE A 109 9.16 10.98 13.63
CA ILE A 109 9.93 11.49 12.49
C ILE A 109 11.37 10.98 12.51
N ILE A 110 12.06 11.16 13.63
CA ILE A 110 13.47 10.77 13.80
C ILE A 110 13.66 9.24 13.67
N ASN A 111 12.68 8.45 14.10
CA ASN A 111 12.78 7.00 14.11
C ASN A 111 12.30 6.32 12.81
N VAL A 112 11.76 7.05 11.85
CA VAL A 112 11.24 6.46 10.60
C VAL A 112 12.29 5.59 9.92
N ASP A 113 13.45 6.15 9.62
CA ASP A 113 14.51 5.43 8.88
C ASP A 113 14.98 4.20 9.63
N ARG A 114 15.14 4.28 10.95
CA ARG A 114 15.48 3.12 11.78
C ARG A 114 14.43 2.02 11.68
N VAL A 115 13.14 2.36 11.73
CA VAL A 115 12.05 1.35 11.60
C VAL A 115 12.06 0.72 10.22
N LEU A 116 12.32 1.48 9.16
CA LEU A 116 12.46 0.94 7.81
C LEU A 116 13.62 -0.06 7.72
N GLU A 117 14.79 0.28 8.27
CA GLU A 117 15.98 -0.58 8.31
C GLU A 117 15.72 -1.86 9.11
N GLU A 118 15.17 -1.75 10.33
CA GLU A 118 14.82 -2.90 11.18
C GLU A 118 13.89 -3.89 10.48
N ASN A 119 12.98 -3.40 9.62
CA ASN A 119 12.04 -4.21 8.84
C ASN A 119 12.55 -4.53 7.43
N LYS A 120 13.80 -4.20 7.10
CA LYS A 120 14.44 -4.45 5.79
C LYS A 120 13.68 -3.83 4.61
N ILE A 121 13.05 -2.69 4.82
CA ILE A 121 12.34 -1.94 3.77
C ILE A 121 13.34 -1.00 3.10
N ILE A 122 13.49 -1.17 1.79
CA ILE A 122 14.46 -0.41 0.99
C ILE A 122 13.75 0.74 0.29
N LYS A 123 14.24 1.97 0.49
CA LYS A 123 13.77 3.15 -0.26
C LYS A 123 14.33 3.10 -1.68
N VAL A 124 13.49 3.32 -2.68
CA VAL A 124 13.86 3.29 -4.10
C VAL A 124 13.15 4.39 -4.88
N ASP A 125 13.79 4.90 -5.90
CA ASP A 125 13.14 5.80 -6.84
C ASP A 125 12.10 5.07 -7.69
N ALA A 126 11.05 5.79 -8.07
CA ALA A 126 10.13 5.29 -9.09
C ALA A 126 10.87 5.12 -10.44
N PRO A 127 10.55 4.09 -11.22
CA PRO A 127 11.17 3.89 -12.53
C PRO A 127 10.98 5.10 -13.43
N ASP A 128 12.09 5.61 -14.01
CA ASP A 128 12.08 6.74 -14.93
C ASP A 128 11.22 6.41 -16.18
N PRO A 129 10.14 7.15 -16.45
CA PRO A 129 9.28 6.91 -17.60
C PRO A 129 10.04 6.88 -18.94
N ASN A 130 11.11 7.70 -19.08
CA ASN A 130 11.88 7.78 -20.33
C ASN A 130 12.68 6.50 -20.59
N LYS A 131 13.14 5.82 -19.54
CA LYS A 131 13.84 4.53 -19.66
C LYS A 131 12.88 3.38 -19.93
N TYR A 132 11.62 3.52 -19.55
CA TYR A 132 10.58 2.50 -19.67
C TYR A 132 9.47 2.87 -20.65
N LYS A 133 9.74 3.73 -21.64
CA LYS A 133 8.75 4.29 -22.57
C LYS A 133 7.90 3.24 -23.33
N TYR A 134 8.40 2.02 -23.52
CA TYR A 134 7.65 0.94 -24.15
C TYR A 134 6.73 0.17 -23.18
N TYR A 135 6.77 0.47 -21.89
CA TYR A 135 6.03 -0.22 -20.84
C TYR A 135 5.15 0.75 -20.04
N GLN A 136 4.71 1.80 -20.69
CA GLN A 136 3.80 2.76 -20.08
C GLN A 136 2.36 2.30 -20.25
N ILE A 137 1.52 2.76 -19.35
CA ILE A 137 0.07 2.64 -19.40
C ILE A 137 -0.51 4.03 -19.69
N ASP A 138 -1.79 4.08 -20.00
CA ASP A 138 -2.53 5.34 -20.05
C ASP A 138 -2.78 5.83 -18.61
N GLU A 139 -1.90 6.70 -18.12
CA GLU A 139 -1.98 7.25 -16.77
C GLU A 139 -3.18 8.20 -16.60
N ASP A 140 -3.63 8.87 -17.67
CA ASP A 140 -4.81 9.74 -17.62
C ASP A 140 -6.09 8.91 -17.48
N ASN A 141 -6.17 7.78 -18.21
CA ASN A 141 -7.28 6.84 -18.04
C ASN A 141 -7.25 6.19 -16.64
N LEU A 142 -6.08 5.77 -16.15
CA LEU A 142 -5.97 5.25 -14.78
C LEU A 142 -6.43 6.28 -13.75
N HIS A 143 -6.04 7.55 -13.90
CA HIS A 143 -6.50 8.65 -13.05
C HIS A 143 -8.01 8.78 -13.07
N ALA A 144 -8.63 8.79 -14.25
CA ALA A 144 -10.09 8.89 -14.40
C ALA A 144 -10.81 7.72 -13.71
N VAL A 145 -10.34 6.49 -13.87
CA VAL A 145 -10.90 5.30 -13.23
C VAL A 145 -10.77 5.36 -11.71
N ILE A 146 -9.65 5.86 -11.17
CA ILE A 146 -9.48 6.06 -9.72
C ILE A 146 -10.47 7.09 -9.17
N VAL A 147 -10.61 8.23 -9.85
CA VAL A 147 -11.57 9.28 -9.46
C VAL A 147 -12.99 8.75 -9.44
N GLU A 148 -13.39 8.00 -10.49
CA GLU A 148 -14.71 7.40 -10.57
C GLU A 148 -14.97 6.41 -9.43
N ALA A 149 -14.02 5.51 -9.17
CA ALA A 149 -14.13 4.55 -8.07
C ALA A 149 -14.25 5.22 -6.70
N TYR A 150 -13.54 6.35 -6.49
CA TYR A 150 -13.64 7.10 -5.24
C TYR A 150 -14.97 7.84 -5.10
N LYS A 151 -15.49 8.39 -6.20
CA LYS A 151 -16.84 9.01 -6.22
C LYS A 151 -17.94 7.97 -5.96
N GLU A 152 -17.83 6.76 -6.49
CA GLU A 152 -18.77 5.67 -6.23
C GLU A 152 -18.78 5.27 -4.73
N GLN A 153 -17.63 5.27 -4.07
CA GLN A 153 -17.53 4.93 -2.64
C GLN A 153 -17.93 6.08 -1.71
N ASN A 154 -17.70 7.31 -2.13
CA ASN A 154 -18.00 8.51 -1.36
C ASN A 154 -18.59 9.59 -2.27
N PRO A 155 -19.91 9.77 -2.28
CA PRO A 155 -20.56 10.81 -3.09
C PRO A 155 -20.11 12.25 -2.79
N SER A 156 -19.56 12.48 -1.60
CA SER A 156 -18.99 13.78 -1.19
C SER A 156 -17.51 13.93 -1.55
N PHE A 157 -16.98 13.05 -2.41
CA PHE A 157 -15.58 13.09 -2.79
C PHE A 157 -15.28 14.29 -3.68
N GLU A 158 -14.36 15.15 -3.23
CA GLU A 158 -13.88 16.31 -3.96
C GLU A 158 -12.49 16.01 -4.56
N GLU A 159 -12.43 15.92 -5.88
CA GLU A 159 -11.22 15.56 -6.60
C GLU A 159 -10.08 16.57 -6.39
N LEU A 160 -10.41 17.87 -6.37
CA LEU A 160 -9.43 18.94 -6.18
C LEU A 160 -8.69 18.82 -4.84
N GLU A 161 -9.40 18.46 -3.77
CA GLU A 161 -8.79 18.25 -2.45
C GLU A 161 -7.85 17.04 -2.40
N LYS A 162 -8.11 16.03 -3.22
CA LYS A 162 -7.37 14.75 -3.25
C LYS A 162 -6.41 14.62 -4.44
N ARG A 163 -6.30 15.65 -5.25
CA ARG A 163 -5.53 15.62 -6.50
C ARG A 163 -4.10 15.10 -6.33
N LEU A 164 -3.38 15.60 -5.34
CA LEU A 164 -1.99 15.17 -5.09
C LEU A 164 -1.90 13.71 -4.63
N ALA A 165 -2.85 13.25 -3.82
CA ALA A 165 -2.90 11.85 -3.39
C ALA A 165 -3.17 10.93 -4.59
N ILE A 166 -4.16 11.27 -5.43
CA ILE A 166 -4.47 10.51 -6.64
C ILE A 166 -3.27 10.46 -7.60
N GLN A 167 -2.58 11.58 -7.81
CA GLN A 167 -1.38 11.59 -8.65
C GLN A 167 -0.28 10.67 -8.14
N ARG A 168 -0.11 10.56 -6.82
CA ARG A 168 0.83 9.62 -6.21
C ARG A 168 0.38 8.17 -6.36
N ASP A 169 -0.92 7.90 -6.21
CA ASP A 169 -1.51 6.59 -6.47
C ASP A 169 -1.26 6.14 -7.91
N VAL A 170 -1.56 7.01 -8.89
CA VAL A 170 -1.29 6.76 -10.31
C VAL A 170 0.20 6.49 -10.54
N LYS A 171 1.08 7.35 -10.00
CA LYS A 171 2.53 7.18 -10.12
C LYS A 171 3.02 5.85 -9.55
N SER A 172 2.48 5.44 -8.40
CA SER A 172 2.84 4.17 -7.77
C SER A 172 2.41 2.98 -8.61
N ILE A 173 1.15 2.96 -9.07
CA ILE A 173 0.61 1.88 -9.90
C ILE A 173 1.35 1.83 -11.25
N ALA A 174 1.51 2.96 -11.94
CA ALA A 174 2.25 3.04 -13.21
C ALA A 174 3.69 2.55 -13.07
N SER A 175 4.33 2.80 -11.91
CA SER A 175 5.67 2.27 -11.60
C SER A 175 5.69 0.75 -11.57
N ILE A 176 4.67 0.09 -11.04
CA ILE A 176 4.58 -1.37 -11.04
C ILE A 176 4.47 -1.92 -12.46
N TYR A 177 3.67 -1.31 -13.35
CA TYR A 177 3.58 -1.73 -14.74
C TYR A 177 4.93 -1.60 -15.46
N ARG A 178 5.67 -0.52 -15.23
CA ARG A 178 7.04 -0.35 -15.76
C ARG A 178 7.99 -1.43 -15.25
N LEU A 179 7.97 -1.72 -13.95
CA LEU A 179 8.79 -2.78 -13.35
C LEU A 179 8.45 -4.16 -13.90
N ARG A 180 7.18 -4.43 -14.17
CA ARG A 180 6.72 -5.67 -14.81
C ARG A 180 7.09 -5.76 -16.29
N LYS A 181 7.55 -4.66 -16.91
CA LYS A 181 7.99 -4.60 -18.33
C LYS A 181 6.94 -5.18 -19.29
N GLY A 182 5.69 -4.75 -19.13
CA GLY A 182 4.56 -5.18 -19.96
C GLY A 182 4.10 -6.64 -19.73
N ARG A 183 4.68 -7.35 -18.75
CA ARG A 183 4.24 -8.71 -18.43
C ARG A 183 2.87 -8.68 -17.76
N LYS A 184 2.02 -9.64 -18.15
CA LYS A 184 0.68 -9.89 -17.60
C LYS A 184 0.73 -11.18 -16.76
N PRO A 185 1.11 -11.10 -15.48
CA PRO A 185 1.32 -12.28 -14.65
C PRO A 185 0.00 -13.01 -14.38
N LYS A 186 -0.03 -14.31 -14.62
CA LYS A 186 -1.22 -15.15 -14.35
C LYS A 186 -1.21 -15.75 -12.95
N THR A 187 -0.03 -15.80 -12.32
CA THR A 187 0.14 -16.30 -10.95
C THR A 187 0.91 -15.28 -10.11
N ILE A 188 0.75 -15.36 -8.79
CA ILE A 188 1.47 -14.47 -7.86
C ILE A 188 2.99 -14.62 -8.02
N LYS A 189 3.46 -15.82 -8.31
CA LYS A 189 4.88 -16.10 -8.51
C LYS A 189 5.47 -15.39 -9.73
N GLU A 190 4.66 -15.14 -10.75
CA GLU A 190 5.05 -14.41 -11.97
C GLU A 190 4.94 -12.90 -11.82
N ALA A 191 4.25 -12.43 -10.77
CA ALA A 191 3.91 -11.02 -10.60
C ALA A 191 5.13 -10.10 -10.47
N ASP A 192 6.27 -10.63 -9.97
CA ASP A 192 7.55 -9.92 -9.84
C ASP A 192 7.49 -8.67 -8.97
N SER A 193 6.54 -7.77 -9.21
CA SER A 193 6.33 -6.53 -8.48
C SER A 193 4.85 -6.28 -8.21
N ILE A 194 4.52 -5.88 -6.97
CA ILE A 194 3.13 -5.62 -6.51
C ILE A 194 3.14 -4.37 -5.63
N PHE A 195 2.21 -3.46 -5.86
CA PHE A 195 1.91 -2.37 -4.94
C PHE A 195 0.91 -2.83 -3.89
N VAL A 196 1.22 -2.63 -2.62
CA VAL A 196 0.41 -3.05 -1.48
C VAL A 196 -0.17 -1.82 -0.79
N THR A 197 -1.49 -1.71 -0.77
CA THR A 197 -2.21 -0.58 -0.19
C THR A 197 -3.23 -1.02 0.86
N THR A 198 -3.57 -0.12 1.77
CA THR A 198 -4.72 -0.29 2.67
C THR A 198 -6.03 0.19 2.04
N ASN A 199 -5.95 0.84 0.87
CA ASN A 199 -7.08 1.44 0.18
C ASN A 199 -7.75 0.43 -0.77
N SER A 200 -8.88 -0.13 -0.34
CA SER A 200 -9.66 -1.07 -1.17
C SER A 200 -10.20 -0.43 -2.44
N GLY A 201 -10.52 0.89 -2.40
CA GLY A 201 -10.97 1.64 -3.56
C GLY A 201 -9.90 1.73 -4.64
N LEU A 202 -8.64 1.98 -4.24
CA LEU A 202 -7.51 2.00 -5.16
C LEU A 202 -7.27 0.63 -5.80
N SER A 203 -7.30 -0.44 -5.00
CA SER A 203 -7.15 -1.81 -5.51
C SER A 203 -8.29 -2.18 -6.47
N TYR A 204 -9.52 -1.76 -6.16
CA TYR A 204 -10.68 -1.95 -7.04
C TYR A 204 -10.55 -1.16 -8.35
N ALA A 205 -10.17 0.11 -8.28
CA ALA A 205 -9.94 0.96 -9.44
C ALA A 205 -8.87 0.38 -10.37
N ASN A 206 -7.74 -0.07 -9.81
CA ASN A 206 -6.69 -0.71 -10.61
C ASN A 206 -7.19 -1.98 -11.32
N ARG A 207 -7.98 -2.81 -10.65
CA ARG A 207 -8.56 -4.01 -11.27
C ARG A 207 -9.52 -3.66 -12.40
N ARG A 208 -10.33 -2.63 -12.22
CA ARG A 208 -11.26 -2.12 -13.24
C ARG A 208 -10.51 -1.59 -14.45
N PHE A 209 -9.44 -0.81 -14.23
CA PHE A 209 -8.54 -0.33 -15.27
C PHE A 209 -7.93 -1.51 -16.04
N GLU A 210 -7.42 -2.53 -15.37
CA GLU A 210 -6.86 -3.70 -16.03
C GLU A 210 -7.90 -4.46 -16.87
N SER A 211 -9.12 -4.60 -16.41
CA SER A 211 -10.18 -5.27 -17.17
C SER A 211 -10.54 -4.52 -18.44
N SER A 212 -10.52 -3.18 -18.44
CA SER A 212 -10.83 -2.35 -19.60
C SER A 212 -9.68 -2.30 -20.62
N GLU A 213 -8.44 -2.15 -20.17
CA GLU A 213 -7.26 -1.96 -21.03
C GLU A 213 -6.64 -3.28 -21.50
N ILE A 214 -6.75 -4.32 -20.70
CA ILE A 214 -6.02 -5.56 -20.90
C ILE A 214 -6.94 -6.69 -21.37
N GLY A 215 -8.24 -6.55 -21.20
CA GLY A 215 -9.26 -7.47 -21.73
C GLY A 215 -9.28 -8.86 -21.11
N GLU A 216 -8.57 -9.09 -19.99
CA GLU A 216 -8.52 -10.39 -19.32
C GLU A 216 -8.69 -10.27 -17.80
N ASP A 217 -9.76 -10.85 -17.27
CA ASP A 217 -10.07 -10.98 -15.83
C ASP A 217 -9.10 -11.89 -15.05
N HIS A 218 -7.99 -12.31 -15.65
CA HIS A 218 -7.21 -13.45 -15.16
C HIS A 218 -5.79 -13.10 -14.69
N ASN A 219 -5.37 -11.86 -14.78
CA ASN A 219 -4.04 -11.44 -14.35
C ASN A 219 -3.98 -11.15 -12.84
N ILE A 220 -2.78 -11.24 -12.26
CA ILE A 220 -2.52 -10.72 -10.92
C ILE A 220 -2.44 -9.20 -11.01
N PRO A 221 -3.33 -8.45 -10.33
CA PRO A 221 -3.36 -7.00 -10.38
C PRO A 221 -2.03 -6.35 -9.96
N ALA A 222 -1.74 -5.17 -10.50
CA ALA A 222 -0.57 -4.40 -10.10
C ALA A 222 -0.69 -3.88 -8.66
N CYS A 223 -1.93 -3.64 -8.21
CA CYS A 223 -2.24 -3.15 -6.86
C CYS A 223 -3.14 -4.14 -6.12
N LEU A 224 -2.71 -4.58 -4.94
CA LEU A 224 -3.44 -5.47 -4.04
C LEU A 224 -3.55 -4.87 -2.65
N THR A 225 -4.59 -5.27 -1.90
CA THR A 225 -4.72 -4.82 -0.52
C THR A 225 -3.80 -5.60 0.43
N ASP A 226 -3.38 -4.95 1.49
CA ASP A 226 -2.65 -5.54 2.61
C ASP A 226 -3.36 -6.76 3.20
N ILE A 227 -4.69 -6.66 3.37
CA ILE A 227 -5.53 -7.78 3.87
C ILE A 227 -5.43 -8.97 2.92
N PHE A 228 -5.50 -8.73 1.60
CA PHE A 228 -5.41 -9.81 0.62
C PHE A 228 -4.04 -10.51 0.67
N ILE A 229 -2.95 -9.72 0.68
CA ILE A 229 -1.59 -10.25 0.80
C ILE A 229 -1.40 -10.99 2.12
N GLY A 230 -1.85 -10.43 3.25
CA GLY A 230 -1.80 -11.08 4.55
C GLY A 230 -2.53 -12.43 4.58
N THR A 231 -3.72 -12.50 3.98
CA THR A 231 -4.48 -13.75 3.84
C THR A 231 -3.72 -14.79 3.02
N LEU A 232 -3.09 -14.38 1.89
CA LEU A 232 -2.28 -15.29 1.08
C LEU A 232 -1.11 -15.87 1.86
N VAL A 233 -0.39 -15.01 2.58
CA VAL A 233 0.76 -15.42 3.40
C VAL A 233 0.33 -16.40 4.48
N TRP A 234 -0.77 -16.08 5.16
CA TRP A 234 -1.32 -16.94 6.22
C TRP A 234 -1.71 -18.33 5.68
N LEU A 235 -2.35 -18.41 4.52
CA LEU A 235 -2.74 -19.68 3.89
C LEU A 235 -1.52 -20.50 3.43
N GLN A 236 -0.38 -19.86 3.15
CA GLN A 236 0.85 -20.54 2.72
C GLN A 236 1.73 -20.99 3.89
N SER A 237 1.42 -20.61 5.13
CA SER A 237 2.14 -21.00 6.34
C SER A 237 1.31 -21.94 7.21
N PRO A 238 1.09 -23.22 6.78
CA PRO A 238 0.21 -24.17 7.47
C PRO A 238 0.63 -24.46 8.93
N ALA A 239 1.92 -24.34 9.22
CA ALA A 239 2.44 -24.55 10.58
C ALA A 239 1.93 -23.51 11.60
N LYS A 240 1.65 -22.27 11.16
CA LYS A 240 1.04 -21.23 12.01
C LYS A 240 -0.46 -21.48 12.25
N VAL A 241 -1.13 -22.18 11.32
CA VAL A 241 -2.56 -22.54 11.46
C VAL A 241 -2.76 -23.61 12.52
N LEU A 242 -1.81 -24.54 12.65
CA LEU A 242 -1.87 -25.64 13.63
C LEU A 242 -1.58 -25.18 15.05
N SER A 243 -0.78 -24.13 15.26
CA SER A 243 -0.45 -23.58 16.58
C SER A 243 -1.56 -22.72 17.21
N LEU A 244 -2.64 -22.42 16.48
CA LEU A 244 -3.81 -21.70 17.00
C LEU A 244 -4.90 -22.66 17.54
N ASN A 245 -4.71 -23.98 17.41
CA ASN A 245 -5.65 -25.01 17.87
C ASN A 245 -5.16 -25.76 19.12
N GLU A 246 -4.08 -25.32 19.75
CA GLU A 246 -3.61 -25.73 21.08
C GLU A 246 -3.80 -24.59 22.10
#